data_21f6b7f46f47c08d6e2a12ebadceef3b
#
_entry.id   21f6b7f46f47c08d6e2a12ebadceef3b
#
_cell.length_a   1.000
_cell.length_b   1.000
_cell.length_c   1.000
_cell.angle_alpha   90.00
_cell.angle_beta   90.00
_cell.angle_gamma   90.00
#
_symmetry.space_group_name_H-M   'P 1'
#
loop_
_entity.id
_entity.type
_entity.pdbx_description
1 polymer ?
#
loop_
_entity_poly.entity_id
_entity_poly.type
_entity_poly.pdbx_seq_one_letter_code
_entity_poly.pdbx_strand_id
1 'polypeptide(L)' 'MLENIQRGDVCVFQNGEEATVIDFEPDYCGSNTIRLYFNKEVMGGSANESVWNYYLSGKWVGNGNDIVKIVRS' A
#
# COMPACT_ATOMS: atom_id res chain seq x y z
N MET A 1 -7.53 -0.58 8.21
CA MET A 1 -6.76 -1.68 7.56
C MET A 1 -5.26 -1.50 7.74
N LEU A 2 -4.73 -0.33 7.48
CA LEU A 2 -3.28 -0.12 7.52
C LEU A 2 -2.74 0.43 8.83
N GLU A 3 -3.59 0.59 9.84
CA GLU A 3 -3.20 1.17 11.14
C GLU A 3 -2.11 0.37 11.85
N ASN A 4 -2.08 -0.94 11.63
CA ASN A 4 -1.13 -1.85 12.27
C ASN A 4 -0.16 -2.51 11.28
N ILE A 5 0.08 -1.85 10.15
CA ILE A 5 0.98 -2.41 9.13
C ILE A 5 2.39 -2.59 9.70
N GLN A 6 3.04 -3.67 9.30
CA GLN A 6 4.40 -3.99 9.72
C GLN A 6 5.25 -4.32 8.50
N ARG A 7 6.56 -4.13 8.63
CA ARG A 7 7.49 -4.62 7.62
C ARG A 7 7.34 -6.14 7.51
N GLY A 8 7.30 -6.65 6.28
CA GLY A 8 7.08 -8.06 6.01
C GLY A 8 5.64 -8.43 5.73
N ASP A 9 4.68 -7.56 6.03
CA ASP A 9 3.29 -7.80 5.68
C ASP A 9 3.10 -7.80 4.17
N VAL A 10 2.23 -8.65 3.67
CA VAL A 10 1.92 -8.74 2.24
C VAL A 10 0.60 -8.03 1.98
N CYS A 11 0.63 -7.07 1.08
CA CYS A 11 -0.56 -6.38 0.62
C CYS A 11 -1.10 -7.07 -0.63
N VAL A 12 -2.38 -7.39 -0.64
CA VAL A 12 -3.09 -7.91 -1.81
C VAL A 12 -3.91 -6.77 -2.40
N PHE A 13 -3.73 -6.53 -3.69
CA PHE A 13 -4.37 -5.40 -4.38
C PHE A 13 -5.62 -5.84 -5.13
N GLN A 14 -6.48 -4.88 -5.46
CA GLN A 14 -7.75 -5.19 -6.13
C GLN A 14 -7.55 -5.85 -7.49
N ASN A 15 -6.42 -5.65 -8.15
CA ASN A 15 -6.11 -6.29 -9.43
C ASN A 15 -5.52 -7.71 -9.26
N GLY A 16 -5.40 -8.21 -8.03
CA GLY A 16 -4.86 -9.54 -7.74
C GLY A 16 -3.36 -9.58 -7.50
N GLU A 17 -2.64 -8.48 -7.69
CA GLU A 17 -1.22 -8.44 -7.37
C GLU A 17 -0.98 -8.53 -5.86
N GLU A 18 0.22 -8.96 -5.49
CA GLU A 18 0.68 -8.99 -4.10
C GLU A 18 2.06 -8.35 -4.03
N ALA A 19 2.33 -7.63 -2.96
CA ALA A 19 3.66 -7.06 -2.70
C ALA A 19 3.92 -7.00 -1.21
N THR A 20 5.18 -7.17 -0.84
CA THR A 20 5.60 -7.14 0.56
C THR A 20 6.03 -5.73 0.94
N VAL A 21 5.57 -5.27 2.10
CA VAL A 21 5.96 -3.97 2.66
C VAL A 21 7.38 -4.09 3.21
N ILE A 22 8.28 -3.26 2.72
CA ILE A 22 9.67 -3.22 3.21
C ILE A 22 9.91 -2.03 4.14
N ASP A 23 9.08 -1.00 4.04
CA ASP A 23 9.14 0.16 4.93
C ASP A 23 7.85 0.95 4.84
N PHE A 24 7.63 1.88 5.74
CA PHE A 24 6.45 2.73 5.72
C PHE A 24 6.67 4.01 6.52
N GLU A 25 5.92 5.06 6.17
CA GLU A 25 5.93 6.35 6.84
C GLU A 25 4.47 6.77 7.10
N PRO A 26 4.00 6.77 8.36
CA PRO A 26 2.64 7.18 8.67
C PRO A 26 2.38 8.66 8.38
N ASP A 27 1.13 9.00 8.07
CA ASP A 27 0.64 10.39 7.93
C ASP A 27 1.39 11.23 6.88
N TYR A 28 1.89 10.59 5.83
CA TYR A 28 2.68 11.28 4.82
C TYR A 28 1.90 12.39 4.11
N CYS A 29 0.65 12.10 3.70
CA CYS A 29 -0.18 13.05 2.94
C CYS A 29 -1.28 13.68 3.79
N GLY A 30 -1.33 13.40 5.09
CA GLY A 30 -2.37 13.89 5.99
C GLY A 30 -2.65 12.91 7.11
N SER A 31 -3.66 13.22 7.93
CA SER A 31 -3.91 12.50 9.17
C SER A 31 -4.37 11.05 9.00
N ASN A 32 -4.87 10.67 7.83
CA ASN A 32 -5.40 9.33 7.58
C ASN A 32 -4.68 8.63 6.44
N THR A 33 -3.43 9.01 6.18
CA THR A 33 -2.66 8.46 5.08
C THR A 33 -1.35 7.86 5.57
N ILE A 34 -0.80 6.98 4.74
CA ILE A 34 0.46 6.29 5.01
C ILE A 34 1.17 6.07 3.69
N ARG A 35 2.50 6.24 3.70
CA ARG A 35 3.33 5.89 2.56
C ARG A 35 3.88 4.50 2.77
N LEU A 36 3.69 3.63 1.77
CA LEU A 36 4.21 2.26 1.79
C LEU A 36 5.29 2.08 0.75
N TYR A 37 6.35 1.38 1.13
CA TYR A 37 7.45 0.99 0.27
C TYR A 37 7.37 -0.53 0.06
N PHE A 38 7.30 -0.95 -1.21
CA PHE A 38 7.13 -2.37 -1.55
C PHE A 38 8.42 -2.97 -2.08
N ASN A 39 8.51 -4.29 -2.03
CA ASN A 39 9.68 -5.04 -2.51
C ASN A 39 9.74 -5.16 -4.04
N LYS A 40 8.72 -4.69 -4.74
CA LYS A 40 8.64 -4.72 -6.21
C LYS A 40 7.73 -3.61 -6.70
N GLU A 41 7.77 -3.34 -8.00
CA GLU A 41 6.82 -2.42 -8.63
C GLU A 41 5.43 -3.04 -8.65
N VAL A 42 4.43 -2.23 -8.36
CA VAL A 42 3.03 -2.61 -8.35
C VAL A 42 2.30 -1.79 -9.39
N MET A 43 1.47 -2.43 -10.18
CA MET A 43 0.67 -1.74 -11.19
C MET A 43 -0.52 -1.04 -10.54
N GLY A 44 -0.73 0.23 -10.89
CA GLY A 44 -1.89 0.95 -10.40
C GLY A 44 -2.07 2.24 -11.17
N GLY A 45 -3.31 2.55 -11.54
CA GLY A 45 -3.57 3.68 -12.38
C GLY A 45 -2.79 3.58 -13.67
N SER A 46 -2.04 4.61 -14.02
CA SER A 46 -1.20 4.63 -15.22
C SER A 46 0.29 4.48 -14.91
N ALA A 47 0.65 4.14 -13.66
CA ALA A 47 2.05 4.11 -13.23
C ALA A 47 2.41 2.77 -12.60
N ASN A 48 3.68 2.40 -12.74
CA ASN A 48 4.29 1.28 -12.02
C ASN A 48 5.32 1.88 -11.06
N GLU A 49 5.10 1.69 -9.78
CA GLU A 49 5.97 2.24 -8.75
C GLU A 49 6.07 1.25 -7.59
N SER A 50 7.15 1.38 -6.80
CA SER A 50 7.32 0.60 -5.59
C SER A 50 7.01 1.41 -4.32
N VAL A 51 6.67 2.68 -4.46
CA VAL A 51 6.35 3.58 -3.34
C VAL A 51 5.01 4.24 -3.64
N TRP A 52 4.06 4.04 -2.73
CA TRP A 52 2.69 4.52 -2.92
C TRP A 52 2.12 5.07 -1.64
N ASN A 53 1.24 6.06 -1.76
CA ASN A 53 0.51 6.63 -0.62
C ASN A 53 -0.91 6.07 -0.60
N TYR A 54 -1.34 5.63 0.58
CA TYR A 54 -2.68 5.06 0.78
C TYR A 54 -3.37 5.76 1.94
N TYR A 55 -4.69 5.79 1.88
CA TYR A 55 -5.48 6.04 3.08
C TYR A 55 -5.39 4.81 3.98
N LEU A 56 -5.56 5.00 5.28
CA LEU A 56 -5.49 3.88 6.23
C LEU A 56 -6.53 2.80 5.97
N SER A 57 -7.58 3.12 5.22
CA SER A 57 -8.59 2.15 4.77
C SER A 57 -8.07 1.18 3.71
N GLY A 58 -6.91 1.45 3.11
CA GLY A 58 -6.36 0.68 2.01
C GLY A 58 -6.63 1.27 0.64
N LYS A 59 -7.41 2.35 0.56
CA LYS A 59 -7.68 3.01 -0.70
C LYS A 59 -6.48 3.84 -1.13
N TRP A 60 -6.08 3.72 -2.41
CA TRP A 60 -5.01 4.53 -2.95
C TRP A 60 -5.41 6.01 -2.96
N VAL A 61 -4.48 6.90 -2.60
CA VAL A 61 -4.74 8.34 -2.57
C VAL A 61 -5.05 8.89 -3.97
N GLY A 62 -4.47 8.30 -5.00
CA GLY A 62 -4.82 8.60 -6.37
C GLY A 62 -6.02 7.79 -6.84
N ASN A 63 -6.00 7.36 -8.09
CA ASN A 63 -7.05 6.55 -8.70
C ASN A 63 -6.41 5.28 -9.23
N GLY A 64 -6.70 4.14 -8.63
CA GLY A 64 -6.12 2.91 -9.13
C GLY A 64 -6.23 1.74 -8.17
N ASN A 65 -5.12 1.09 -7.95
CA ASN A 65 -5.06 -0.25 -7.38
C ASN A 65 -5.10 -0.20 -5.85
N ASP A 66 -6.29 -0.31 -5.27
CA ASP A 66 -6.45 -0.29 -3.82
C ASP A 66 -5.95 -1.58 -3.18
N ILE A 67 -5.54 -1.49 -1.92
CA ILE A 67 -5.23 -2.66 -1.10
C ILE A 67 -6.55 -3.20 -0.56
N VAL A 68 -6.81 -4.49 -0.80
CA VAL A 68 -8.06 -5.13 -0.38
C VAL A 68 -7.86 -6.12 0.75
N LYS A 69 -6.61 -6.51 1.04
CA LYS A 69 -6.31 -7.49 2.08
C LYS A 69 -4.86 -7.35 2.52
N ILE A 70 -4.61 -7.59 3.80
CA ILE A 70 -3.26 -7.69 4.38
C ILE A 70 -3.07 -9.12 4.88
N VAL A 71 -1.96 -9.73 4.49
CA VAL A 71 -1.55 -11.05 4.99
C VAL A 71 -0.35 -10.84 5.91
N ARG A 72 -0.50 -11.17 7.17
CA ARG A 72 0.58 -11.05 8.16
C ARG A 72 1.65 -12.10 7.92
N SER A 73 2.88 -11.69 8.05
CA SER A 73 4.01 -12.60 7.96
C SER A 73 4.27 -13.34 9.27
#